data_4096718f4a733a243bb753421b45af2c
#
_entry.id   4096718f4a733a243bb753421b45af2c
#
_cell.length_a   1.000
_cell.length_b   1.000
_cell.length_c   1.000
_cell.angle_alpha   90.00
_cell.angle_beta   90.00
_cell.angle_gamma   90.00
#
_symmetry.space_group_name_H-M   'P 1'
#
loop_
_entity.id
_entity.type
_entity.pdbx_description
1 polymer ?
#
loop_
_entity_poly.entity_id
_entity_poly.type
_entity_poly.pdbx_seq_one_letter_code
_entity_poly.pdbx_strand_id
1 'polypeptide(L)'
;AVVWIGLISYPLYLFHWPALSFVHIVKGESPKPVYLVDALIVSLALSALTYYFVEKKIRHNKSRWTLPALISAFVVMGGVGLLAWSNSIPSRYSNPRMQKINMAIQERNMLAGWEQVKLKNGFCINQTGGQGPQTLFFGDSNMQQYSPRIRELLKNNRPEERGVISIGQGGIVPIRHVALNHSPECGKMFEALDQQIASNPKIDRVVIAARWGFYFQKGSNWKIDDAYSIGEDPGKKQALDQIEKTLQKLRELGKEVTLVSTIPTGEALDPKSNYRRGFLGISQRDRGVLTKEIFLQNNGAILNQITAIAKKYGVTVIDPMDYLCTNGICIAEDEEGIPIYYDDAHLRPDYVRDHVKYLDQTVAR
;
A
#
# COMPACT_ATOMS: atom_id res chain seq x y z
N ALA A 1 36.67 27.82 1.96
CA ALA A 1 35.58 26.88 2.30
C ALA A 1 34.75 26.49 1.06
N VAL A 2 34.19 27.43 0.31
CA VAL A 2 33.29 27.17 -0.84
C VAL A 2 33.96 26.31 -1.95
N VAL A 3 35.20 26.68 -2.35
CA VAL A 3 35.98 25.93 -3.35
C VAL A 3 36.23 24.50 -2.90
N TRP A 4 36.48 24.25 -1.61
CA TRP A 4 36.70 22.92 -1.08
C TRP A 4 35.43 22.08 -1.16
N ILE A 5 34.27 22.66 -0.82
CA ILE A 5 32.98 21.97 -0.98
C ILE A 5 32.73 21.61 -2.45
N GLY A 6 33.05 22.50 -3.39
CA GLY A 6 32.99 22.22 -4.82
C GLY A 6 33.85 21.03 -5.24
N LEU A 7 35.06 20.91 -4.68
CA LEU A 7 35.98 19.82 -5.01
C LEU A 7 35.48 18.44 -4.53
N ILE A 8 34.78 18.39 -3.40
CA ILE A 8 34.23 17.13 -2.86
C ILE A 8 32.76 16.88 -3.27
N SER A 9 32.15 17.79 -4.03
CA SER A 9 30.72 17.73 -4.37
C SER A 9 30.30 16.45 -5.08
N TYR A 10 31.13 15.99 -6.03
CA TYR A 10 30.84 14.76 -6.77
C TYR A 10 30.92 13.50 -5.88
N PRO A 11 31.97 13.23 -5.12
CA PRO A 11 31.97 12.17 -4.14
C PRO A 11 30.83 12.29 -3.11
N LEU A 12 30.49 13.52 -2.66
CA LEU A 12 29.40 13.74 -1.72
C LEU A 12 28.05 13.32 -2.32
N TYR A 13 27.81 13.65 -3.58
CA TYR A 13 26.63 13.19 -4.30
C TYR A 13 26.53 11.67 -4.35
N LEU A 14 27.65 10.97 -4.50
CA LEU A 14 27.67 9.50 -4.51
C LEU A 14 27.42 8.86 -3.13
N PHE A 15 27.92 9.48 -2.04
CA PHE A 15 27.83 8.87 -0.70
C PHE A 15 26.60 9.27 0.10
N HIS A 16 26.06 10.50 -0.07
CA HIS A 16 24.99 10.99 0.80
C HIS A 16 23.70 10.15 0.69
N TRP A 17 23.28 9.82 -0.53
CA TRP A 17 22.06 9.06 -0.74
C TRP A 17 22.14 7.62 -0.21
N PRO A 18 23.17 6.81 -0.51
CA PRO A 18 23.34 5.51 0.12
C PRO A 18 23.39 5.56 1.64
N ALA A 19 24.09 6.54 2.24
CA ALA A 19 24.18 6.67 3.67
C ALA A 19 22.83 6.97 4.33
N LEU A 20 22.06 7.91 3.77
CA LEU A 20 20.71 8.23 4.24
C LEU A 20 19.76 7.04 4.04
N SER A 21 19.79 6.39 2.89
CA SER A 21 18.98 5.18 2.62
C SER A 21 19.30 4.06 3.60
N PHE A 22 20.58 3.88 3.94
CA PHE A 22 20.99 2.88 4.92
C PHE A 22 20.47 3.17 6.33
N VAL A 23 20.42 4.44 6.72
CA VAL A 23 19.78 4.85 8.00
C VAL A 23 18.31 4.47 8.01
N HIS A 24 17.56 4.76 6.93
CA HIS A 24 16.15 4.36 6.82
C HIS A 24 15.97 2.85 6.86
N ILE A 25 16.83 2.09 6.18
CA ILE A 25 16.79 0.62 6.20
C ILE A 25 17.01 0.06 7.61
N VAL A 26 17.93 0.65 8.40
CA VAL A 26 18.33 0.13 9.73
C VAL A 26 17.41 0.64 10.84
N LYS A 27 16.95 1.89 10.76
CA LYS A 27 16.20 2.57 11.83
C LYS A 27 14.68 2.66 11.57
N GLY A 28 14.22 2.35 10.36
CA GLY A 28 12.82 2.45 9.95
C GLY A 28 12.51 3.75 9.19
N GLU A 29 11.24 3.92 8.83
CA GLU A 29 10.81 5.03 7.97
C GLU A 29 10.94 6.42 8.60
N SER A 30 10.88 6.52 9.94
CA SER A 30 11.00 7.77 10.68
C SER A 30 12.21 7.75 11.64
N PRO A 31 13.45 7.75 11.14
CA PRO A 31 14.64 7.74 11.99
C PRO A 31 14.78 9.06 12.75
N LYS A 32 15.30 8.99 13.99
CA LYS A 32 15.59 10.21 14.76
C LYS A 32 16.57 11.11 13.98
N PRO A 33 16.38 12.45 13.99
CA PRO A 33 17.22 13.39 13.24
C PRO A 33 18.73 13.22 13.46
N VAL A 34 19.14 12.78 14.68
CA VAL A 34 20.54 12.55 14.99
C VAL A 34 21.21 11.53 14.05
N TYR A 35 20.51 10.46 13.69
CA TYR A 35 21.05 9.45 12.77
C TYR A 35 21.21 9.97 11.34
N LEU A 36 20.33 10.91 10.92
CA LEU A 36 20.44 11.57 9.60
C LEU A 36 21.65 12.50 9.57
N VAL A 37 21.88 13.24 10.65
CA VAL A 37 23.08 14.09 10.81
C VAL A 37 24.35 13.26 10.81
N ASP A 38 24.37 12.14 11.54
CA ASP A 38 25.51 11.19 11.54
C ASP A 38 25.80 10.69 10.12
N ALA A 39 24.77 10.31 9.37
CA ALA A 39 24.92 9.87 7.97
C ALA A 39 25.53 10.96 7.06
N LEU A 40 25.13 12.21 7.25
CA LEU A 40 25.71 13.34 6.50
C LEU A 40 27.18 13.59 6.89
N ILE A 41 27.53 13.50 8.16
CA ILE A 41 28.92 13.63 8.63
C ILE A 41 29.79 12.51 8.03
N VAL A 42 29.30 11.25 8.07
CA VAL A 42 30.00 10.11 7.45
C VAL A 42 30.15 10.31 5.95
N SER A 43 29.10 10.80 5.27
CA SER A 43 29.17 11.11 3.83
C SER A 43 30.21 12.16 3.51
N LEU A 44 30.31 13.23 4.29
CA LEU A 44 31.34 14.27 4.15
C LEU A 44 32.75 13.71 4.36
N ALA A 45 32.94 12.91 5.40
CA ALA A 45 34.24 12.27 5.69
C ALA A 45 34.67 11.34 4.54
N LEU A 46 33.78 10.47 4.07
CA LEU A 46 34.05 9.56 2.95
C LEU A 46 34.33 10.32 1.65
N SER A 47 33.61 11.43 1.42
CA SER A 47 33.82 12.29 0.24
C SER A 47 35.19 12.96 0.27
N ALA A 48 35.60 13.48 1.41
CA ALA A 48 36.94 14.06 1.58
C ALA A 48 38.04 13.01 1.37
N LEU A 49 37.90 11.83 1.99
CA LEU A 49 38.84 10.72 1.82
C LEU A 49 38.93 10.31 0.33
N THR A 50 37.81 10.14 -0.33
CA THR A 50 37.75 9.77 -1.75
C THR A 50 38.42 10.82 -2.62
N TYR A 51 38.16 12.12 -2.38
CA TYR A 51 38.80 13.19 -3.11
C TYR A 51 40.31 13.16 -2.95
N TYR A 52 40.83 13.11 -1.69
CA TYR A 52 42.27 13.19 -1.44
C TYR A 52 43.05 11.93 -1.83
N PHE A 53 42.51 10.77 -1.54
CA PHE A 53 43.23 9.51 -1.70
C PHE A 53 42.99 8.84 -3.06
N VAL A 54 41.85 9.10 -3.70
CA VAL A 54 41.48 8.47 -4.97
C VAL A 54 41.47 9.50 -6.09
N GLU A 55 40.54 10.45 -6.09
CA GLU A 55 40.28 11.33 -7.22
C GLU A 55 41.49 12.19 -7.57
N LYS A 56 42.06 12.90 -6.60
CA LYS A 56 43.22 13.76 -6.81
C LYS A 56 44.44 12.98 -7.33
N LYS A 57 44.65 11.76 -6.84
CA LYS A 57 45.77 10.93 -7.28
C LYS A 57 45.55 10.39 -8.69
N ILE A 58 44.35 9.89 -9.01
CA ILE A 58 44.03 9.33 -10.32
C ILE A 58 44.01 10.41 -11.38
N ARG A 59 43.43 11.57 -11.09
CA ARG A 59 43.34 12.70 -12.06
C ARG A 59 44.69 13.20 -12.52
N HIS A 60 45.72 13.14 -11.68
CA HIS A 60 47.08 13.59 -12.01
C HIS A 60 48.04 12.42 -12.39
N ASN A 61 47.57 11.20 -12.34
CA ASN A 61 48.40 10.04 -12.64
C ASN A 61 48.41 9.75 -14.15
N LYS A 62 49.59 9.90 -14.80
CA LYS A 62 49.80 9.63 -16.23
C LYS A 62 50.26 8.18 -16.49
N SER A 63 50.19 7.28 -15.50
CA SER A 63 50.58 5.88 -15.67
C SER A 63 49.67 5.17 -16.67
N ARG A 64 50.27 4.40 -17.60
CA ARG A 64 49.54 3.54 -18.55
C ARG A 64 48.65 2.49 -17.86
N TRP A 65 48.89 2.19 -16.61
CA TRP A 65 48.15 1.22 -15.81
C TRP A 65 46.89 1.79 -15.14
N THR A 66 46.74 3.11 -15.09
CA THR A 66 45.60 3.73 -14.43
C THR A 66 44.26 3.33 -15.07
N LEU A 67 44.17 3.40 -16.39
CA LEU A 67 42.92 3.06 -17.10
C LEU A 67 42.57 1.57 -16.99
N PRO A 68 43.49 0.60 -17.22
CA PRO A 68 43.21 -0.82 -17.00
C PRO A 68 42.78 -1.14 -15.56
N ALA A 69 43.39 -0.51 -14.55
CA ALA A 69 43.02 -0.70 -13.15
C ALA A 69 41.58 -0.22 -12.85
N LEU A 70 41.19 0.93 -13.42
CA LEU A 70 39.81 1.44 -13.26
C LEU A 70 38.79 0.54 -13.94
N ILE A 71 39.06 0.06 -15.15
CA ILE A 71 38.20 -0.88 -15.87
C ILE A 71 38.07 -2.18 -15.08
N SER A 72 39.18 -2.73 -14.55
CA SER A 72 39.15 -3.94 -13.74
C SER A 72 38.32 -3.75 -12.47
N ALA A 73 38.48 -2.62 -11.76
CA ALA A 73 37.67 -2.29 -10.59
C ALA A 73 36.17 -2.19 -10.93
N PHE A 74 35.84 -1.57 -12.05
CA PHE A 74 34.45 -1.46 -12.52
C PHE A 74 33.85 -2.84 -12.84
N VAL A 75 34.61 -3.71 -13.54
CA VAL A 75 34.16 -5.08 -13.85
C VAL A 75 33.97 -5.92 -12.59
N VAL A 76 34.89 -5.82 -11.62
CA VAL A 76 34.76 -6.53 -10.33
C VAL A 76 33.52 -6.05 -9.56
N MET A 77 33.32 -4.72 -9.47
CA MET A 77 32.12 -4.17 -8.80
C MET A 77 30.83 -4.59 -9.50
N GLY A 78 30.81 -4.54 -10.83
CA GLY A 78 29.67 -5.03 -11.62
C GLY A 78 29.40 -6.52 -11.40
N GLY A 79 30.46 -7.34 -11.35
CA GLY A 79 30.38 -8.77 -11.04
C GLY A 79 29.80 -9.05 -9.65
N VAL A 80 30.26 -8.32 -8.62
CA VAL A 80 29.70 -8.42 -7.26
C VAL A 80 28.23 -8.00 -7.26
N GLY A 81 27.87 -6.93 -7.98
CA GLY A 81 26.47 -6.50 -8.14
C GLY A 81 25.60 -7.55 -8.79
N LEU A 82 26.09 -8.21 -9.85
CA LEU A 82 25.39 -9.31 -10.53
C LEU A 82 25.21 -10.53 -9.60
N LEU A 83 26.23 -10.91 -8.84
CA LEU A 83 26.13 -12.00 -7.87
C LEU A 83 25.11 -11.67 -6.76
N ALA A 84 25.07 -10.44 -6.31
CA ALA A 84 24.07 -9.99 -5.34
C ALA A 84 22.65 -10.02 -5.94
N TRP A 85 22.50 -9.57 -7.18
CA TRP A 85 21.21 -9.54 -7.89
C TRP A 85 20.68 -10.95 -8.22
N SER A 86 21.58 -11.87 -8.63
CA SER A 86 21.22 -13.26 -8.99
C SER A 86 20.89 -14.15 -7.80
N ASN A 87 20.80 -13.60 -6.57
CA ASN A 87 20.63 -14.37 -5.33
C ASN A 87 21.68 -15.48 -5.10
N SER A 88 22.83 -15.40 -5.76
CA SER A 88 23.94 -16.37 -5.59
C SER A 88 24.66 -16.21 -4.25
N ILE A 89 24.46 -15.10 -3.56
CA ILE A 89 24.93 -14.90 -2.17
C ILE A 89 23.92 -15.56 -1.23
N PRO A 90 24.37 -16.40 -0.29
CA PRO A 90 23.47 -17.05 0.66
C PRO A 90 22.49 -16.06 1.29
N SER A 91 21.20 -16.37 1.16
CA SER A 91 20.13 -15.49 1.62
C SER A 91 20.26 -15.21 3.11
N ARG A 92 20.23 -13.93 3.49
CA ARG A 92 20.11 -13.52 4.90
C ARG A 92 18.80 -13.99 5.53
N TYR A 93 17.89 -14.51 4.73
CA TYR A 93 16.61 -15.12 5.12
C TYR A 93 16.70 -16.65 5.29
N SER A 94 17.87 -17.18 5.67
CA SER A 94 18.02 -18.64 5.91
C SER A 94 17.21 -19.15 7.10
N ASN A 95 16.84 -18.27 8.04
CA ASN A 95 15.95 -18.62 9.15
C ASN A 95 14.51 -18.86 8.61
N PRO A 96 13.86 -20.02 8.93
CA PRO A 96 12.52 -20.35 8.46
C PRO A 96 11.48 -19.25 8.73
N ARG A 97 11.56 -18.56 9.88
CA ARG A 97 10.68 -17.43 10.19
C ARG A 97 10.91 -16.24 9.24
N MET A 98 12.16 -15.94 8.90
CA MET A 98 12.49 -14.89 7.94
C MET A 98 12.01 -15.24 6.53
N GLN A 99 12.02 -16.50 6.16
CA GLN A 99 11.47 -16.95 4.88
C GLN A 99 9.97 -16.69 4.81
N LYS A 100 9.20 -17.04 5.85
CA LYS A 100 7.76 -16.75 5.95
C LYS A 100 7.44 -15.26 5.84
N ILE A 101 8.20 -14.41 6.56
CA ILE A 101 8.07 -12.97 6.49
C ILE A 101 8.36 -12.45 5.07
N ASN A 102 9.44 -12.93 4.45
CA ASN A 102 9.81 -12.52 3.09
C ASN A 102 8.78 -12.96 2.06
N MET A 103 8.23 -14.16 2.18
CA MET A 103 7.12 -14.62 1.33
C MET A 103 5.93 -13.67 1.44
N ALA A 104 5.50 -13.36 2.66
CA ALA A 104 4.37 -12.46 2.90
C ALA A 104 4.58 -11.06 2.27
N ILE A 105 5.79 -10.50 2.40
CA ILE A 105 6.12 -9.18 1.83
C ILE A 105 6.10 -9.20 0.29
N GLN A 106 6.45 -10.31 -0.34
CA GLN A 106 6.53 -10.42 -1.80
C GLN A 106 5.16 -10.71 -2.45
N GLU A 107 4.23 -11.24 -1.70
CA GLU A 107 2.91 -11.64 -2.18
C GLU A 107 1.98 -10.41 -2.27
N ARG A 108 1.97 -9.72 -3.43
CA ARG A 108 1.26 -8.43 -3.62
C ARG A 108 0.25 -8.41 -4.78
N ASN A 109 0.19 -9.49 -5.57
CA ASN A 109 -0.65 -9.48 -6.75
C ASN A 109 -2.12 -9.79 -6.42
N MET A 110 -2.86 -8.77 -6.03
CA MET A 110 -4.28 -8.87 -5.67
C MET A 110 -5.19 -9.16 -6.87
N LEU A 111 -4.83 -8.67 -8.07
CA LEU A 111 -5.67 -8.74 -9.28
C LEU A 111 -5.26 -9.87 -10.23
N ALA A 112 -4.48 -10.85 -9.77
CA ALA A 112 -4.08 -11.99 -10.59
C ALA A 112 -5.29 -12.69 -11.21
N GLY A 113 -5.29 -12.81 -12.53
CA GLY A 113 -6.32 -13.52 -13.30
C GLY A 113 -7.66 -12.79 -13.43
N TRP A 114 -7.73 -11.49 -13.11
CA TRP A 114 -8.84 -10.64 -13.49
C TRP A 114 -8.63 -10.11 -14.92
N GLU A 115 -9.72 -9.96 -15.66
CA GLU A 115 -9.70 -9.31 -16.95
C GLU A 115 -9.75 -7.79 -16.75
N GLN A 116 -8.84 -7.06 -17.41
CA GLN A 116 -8.81 -5.60 -17.36
C GLN A 116 -9.46 -5.02 -18.62
N VAL A 117 -10.39 -4.09 -18.43
CA VAL A 117 -11.10 -3.39 -19.49
C VAL A 117 -10.86 -1.90 -19.38
N LYS A 118 -10.35 -1.28 -20.45
CA LYS A 118 -10.13 0.17 -20.50
C LYS A 118 -11.41 0.86 -20.99
N LEU A 119 -11.91 1.80 -20.20
CA LEU A 119 -13.08 2.62 -20.53
C LEU A 119 -12.71 3.80 -21.42
N LYS A 120 -13.73 4.47 -21.98
CA LYS A 120 -13.55 5.63 -22.89
C LYS A 120 -12.83 6.81 -22.23
N ASN A 121 -13.04 7.03 -20.93
CA ASN A 121 -12.36 8.07 -20.15
C ASN A 121 -10.90 7.71 -19.78
N GLY A 122 -10.41 6.55 -20.24
CA GLY A 122 -9.07 6.06 -19.98
C GLY A 122 -8.90 5.31 -18.66
N PHE A 123 -9.93 5.27 -17.81
CA PHE A 123 -9.90 4.48 -16.58
C PHE A 123 -9.98 2.99 -16.88
N CYS A 124 -9.29 2.18 -16.08
CA CYS A 124 -9.32 0.72 -16.21
C CYS A 124 -10.17 0.11 -15.10
N ILE A 125 -11.14 -0.71 -15.49
CA ILE A 125 -11.92 -1.55 -14.60
C ILE A 125 -11.43 -2.99 -14.70
N ASN A 126 -11.68 -3.79 -13.67
CA ASN A 126 -11.38 -5.22 -13.70
C ASN A 126 -12.67 -6.02 -13.55
N GLN A 127 -12.74 -7.17 -14.24
CA GLN A 127 -13.94 -8.01 -14.21
C GLN A 127 -13.59 -9.48 -14.11
N THR A 128 -14.49 -10.27 -13.52
CA THR A 128 -14.34 -11.73 -13.40
C THR A 128 -15.70 -12.39 -13.17
N GLY A 129 -15.78 -13.72 -13.37
CA GLY A 129 -16.99 -14.52 -13.17
C GLY A 129 -17.92 -14.53 -14.37
N GLY A 130 -19.23 -14.75 -14.12
CA GLY A 130 -20.27 -14.84 -15.15
C GLY A 130 -20.73 -13.48 -15.68
N GLN A 131 -21.69 -13.53 -16.60
CA GLN A 131 -22.32 -12.34 -17.21
C GLN A 131 -23.82 -12.19 -16.82
N GLY A 132 -24.25 -12.95 -15.81
CA GLY A 132 -25.57 -12.81 -15.19
C GLY A 132 -25.70 -11.55 -14.34
N PRO A 133 -26.36 -11.62 -13.17
CA PRO A 133 -26.36 -10.49 -12.22
C PRO A 133 -24.95 -10.07 -11.85
N GLN A 134 -24.72 -8.78 -11.59
CA GLN A 134 -23.39 -8.23 -11.35
C GLN A 134 -23.29 -7.60 -9.97
N THR A 135 -22.23 -7.90 -9.24
CA THR A 135 -21.81 -7.13 -8.07
C THR A 135 -20.72 -6.14 -8.48
N LEU A 136 -20.89 -4.87 -8.18
CA LEU A 136 -19.89 -3.84 -8.42
C LEU A 136 -19.12 -3.55 -7.12
N PHE A 137 -17.81 -3.77 -7.13
CA PHE A 137 -16.90 -3.38 -6.05
C PHE A 137 -16.27 -2.03 -6.38
N PHE A 138 -16.35 -1.07 -5.43
CA PHE A 138 -15.90 0.29 -5.60
C PHE A 138 -15.02 0.74 -4.43
N GLY A 139 -13.81 1.28 -4.71
CA GLY A 139 -12.92 1.74 -3.65
C GLY A 139 -11.46 1.89 -4.03
N ASP A 140 -10.60 1.89 -3.01
CA ASP A 140 -9.15 1.97 -3.13
C ASP A 140 -8.48 0.58 -3.12
N SER A 141 -7.18 0.53 -2.78
CA SER A 141 -6.45 -0.74 -2.63
C SER A 141 -6.99 -1.64 -1.52
N ASN A 142 -7.64 -1.07 -0.49
CA ASN A 142 -8.30 -1.86 0.55
C ASN A 142 -9.60 -2.52 0.06
N MET A 143 -10.20 -2.03 -1.01
CA MET A 143 -11.22 -2.79 -1.75
C MET A 143 -10.57 -3.84 -2.66
N GLN A 144 -9.53 -3.46 -3.40
CA GLN A 144 -8.86 -4.38 -4.34
C GLN A 144 -8.25 -5.61 -3.65
N GLN A 145 -7.84 -5.50 -2.40
CA GLN A 145 -7.28 -6.64 -1.65
C GLN A 145 -8.24 -7.82 -1.52
N TYR A 146 -9.55 -7.63 -1.68
CA TYR A 146 -10.54 -8.70 -1.62
C TYR A 146 -10.65 -9.51 -2.92
N SER A 147 -10.01 -9.05 -3.98
CA SER A 147 -10.05 -9.68 -5.32
C SER A 147 -9.67 -11.14 -5.37
N PRO A 148 -8.68 -11.65 -4.59
CA PRO A 148 -8.35 -13.07 -4.59
C PRO A 148 -9.51 -13.96 -4.10
N ARG A 149 -10.23 -13.53 -3.05
CA ARG A 149 -11.40 -14.27 -2.54
C ARG A 149 -12.55 -14.26 -3.52
N ILE A 150 -12.86 -13.11 -4.07
CA ILE A 150 -13.93 -12.94 -5.06
C ILE A 150 -13.68 -13.84 -6.25
N ARG A 151 -12.46 -13.84 -6.78
CA ARG A 151 -12.09 -14.71 -7.90
C ARG A 151 -12.20 -16.19 -7.56
N GLU A 152 -11.78 -16.59 -6.36
CA GLU A 152 -11.89 -17.99 -5.91
C GLU A 152 -13.35 -18.46 -5.89
N LEU A 153 -14.27 -17.62 -5.39
CA LEU A 153 -15.70 -17.93 -5.34
C LEU A 153 -16.33 -18.06 -6.73
N LEU A 154 -15.85 -17.26 -7.69
CA LEU A 154 -16.45 -17.15 -9.02
C LEU A 154 -15.74 -17.96 -10.11
N LYS A 155 -14.63 -18.62 -9.82
CA LYS A 155 -13.78 -19.29 -10.82
C LYS A 155 -14.51 -20.41 -11.60
N ASN A 156 -15.52 -21.01 -11.01
CA ASN A 156 -16.30 -22.09 -11.60
C ASN A 156 -17.72 -21.62 -12.03
N ASN A 157 -17.98 -20.30 -11.99
CA ASN A 157 -19.28 -19.78 -12.41
C ASN A 157 -19.46 -19.94 -13.91
N ARG A 158 -20.67 -20.38 -14.28
CA ARG A 158 -21.10 -20.44 -15.68
C ARG A 158 -21.39 -19.02 -16.22
N PRO A 159 -21.41 -18.82 -17.54
CA PRO A 159 -21.66 -17.52 -18.14
C PRO A 159 -22.94 -16.80 -17.67
N GLU A 160 -24.01 -17.56 -17.39
CA GLU A 160 -25.29 -17.03 -16.91
C GLU A 160 -25.33 -16.70 -15.40
N GLU A 161 -24.30 -17.08 -14.67
CA GLU A 161 -24.22 -16.83 -13.21
C GLU A 161 -23.63 -15.45 -12.91
N ARG A 162 -23.57 -15.12 -11.62
CA ARG A 162 -23.09 -13.83 -11.15
C ARG A 162 -21.66 -13.55 -11.59
N GLY A 163 -21.42 -12.32 -12.01
CA GLY A 163 -20.07 -11.78 -12.22
C GLY A 163 -19.79 -10.59 -11.31
N VAL A 164 -18.57 -10.10 -11.37
CA VAL A 164 -18.10 -8.96 -10.59
C VAL A 164 -17.36 -7.98 -11.46
N ILE A 165 -17.65 -6.70 -11.25
CA ILE A 165 -16.93 -5.55 -11.80
C ILE A 165 -16.23 -4.85 -10.63
N SER A 166 -14.94 -4.61 -10.75
CA SER A 166 -14.14 -3.89 -9.75
C SER A 166 -13.69 -2.56 -10.33
N ILE A 167 -14.09 -1.47 -9.71
CA ILE A 167 -13.72 -0.09 -10.04
C ILE A 167 -12.91 0.45 -8.85
N GLY A 168 -11.61 0.49 -8.99
CA GLY A 168 -10.75 0.97 -7.90
C GLY A 168 -9.31 1.14 -8.33
N GLN A 169 -8.62 2.00 -7.60
CA GLN A 169 -7.20 2.26 -7.78
C GLN A 169 -6.56 2.60 -6.46
N GLY A 170 -5.37 2.05 -6.20
CA GLY A 170 -4.62 2.32 -4.99
C GLY A 170 -4.38 3.81 -4.77
N GLY A 171 -4.61 4.27 -3.53
CA GLY A 171 -4.42 5.67 -3.15
C GLY A 171 -5.51 6.64 -3.62
N ILE A 172 -6.58 6.17 -4.28
CA ILE A 172 -7.70 7.01 -4.67
C ILE A 172 -8.87 6.74 -3.72
N VAL A 173 -9.23 7.76 -2.96
CA VAL A 173 -10.35 7.66 -2.02
C VAL A 173 -11.69 7.65 -2.75
N PRO A 174 -12.63 6.75 -2.40
CA PRO A 174 -13.94 6.68 -3.05
C PRO A 174 -14.91 7.74 -2.49
N ILE A 175 -14.52 9.00 -2.54
CA ILE A 175 -15.31 10.17 -2.12
C ILE A 175 -15.29 11.19 -3.25
N ARG A 176 -16.47 11.59 -3.73
CA ARG A 176 -16.58 12.56 -4.84
C ARG A 176 -15.90 13.87 -4.48
N HIS A 177 -15.27 14.47 -5.49
CA HIS A 177 -14.57 15.76 -5.37
C HIS A 177 -13.35 15.73 -4.45
N VAL A 178 -12.94 14.56 -3.95
CA VAL A 178 -11.73 14.45 -3.14
C VAL A 178 -10.57 13.95 -3.98
N ALA A 179 -9.47 14.70 -3.99
CA ALA A 179 -8.26 14.36 -4.73
C ALA A 179 -6.99 14.56 -3.88
N LEU A 180 -5.94 13.87 -4.25
CA LEU A 180 -4.58 14.10 -3.79
C LEU A 180 -3.83 14.89 -4.87
N ASN A 181 -3.27 16.06 -4.51
CA ASN A 181 -2.45 16.88 -5.42
C ASN A 181 -3.12 17.14 -6.79
N HIS A 182 -4.40 17.52 -6.81
CA HIS A 182 -5.17 17.81 -8.02
C HIS A 182 -5.26 16.64 -9.02
N SER A 183 -5.10 15.40 -8.56
CA SER A 183 -5.14 14.23 -9.43
C SER A 183 -6.54 14.04 -10.06
N PRO A 184 -6.66 13.93 -11.38
CA PRO A 184 -7.95 13.73 -12.07
C PRO A 184 -8.50 12.30 -11.90
N GLU A 185 -7.74 11.39 -11.33
CA GLU A 185 -8.09 9.96 -11.28
C GLU A 185 -9.35 9.69 -10.44
N CYS A 186 -9.58 10.48 -9.38
CA CYS A 186 -10.82 10.36 -8.59
C CYS A 186 -12.06 10.66 -9.47
N GLY A 187 -12.01 11.74 -10.27
CA GLY A 187 -13.07 12.09 -11.21
C GLY A 187 -13.34 10.95 -12.20
N LYS A 188 -12.29 10.43 -12.84
CA LYS A 188 -12.40 9.30 -13.79
C LYS A 188 -12.98 8.04 -13.15
N MET A 189 -12.61 7.76 -11.89
CA MET A 189 -13.12 6.61 -11.15
C MET A 189 -14.63 6.74 -10.89
N PHE A 190 -15.12 7.95 -10.54
CA PHE A 190 -16.54 8.20 -10.36
C PHE A 190 -17.32 8.25 -11.68
N GLU A 191 -16.73 8.76 -12.77
CA GLU A 191 -17.30 8.64 -14.11
C GLU A 191 -17.48 7.17 -14.52
N ALA A 192 -16.48 6.32 -14.21
CA ALA A 192 -16.57 4.88 -14.45
C ALA A 192 -17.72 4.25 -13.64
N LEU A 193 -17.87 4.61 -12.36
CA LEU A 193 -19.00 4.17 -11.54
C LEU A 193 -20.35 4.59 -12.14
N ASP A 194 -20.51 5.87 -12.43
CA ASP A 194 -21.76 6.41 -12.99
C ASP A 194 -22.09 5.76 -14.33
N GLN A 195 -21.09 5.58 -15.20
CA GLN A 195 -21.27 4.90 -16.49
C GLN A 195 -21.73 3.45 -16.32
N GLN A 196 -21.07 2.69 -15.43
CA GLN A 196 -21.42 1.29 -15.21
C GLN A 196 -22.82 1.15 -14.60
N ILE A 197 -23.16 1.98 -13.62
CA ILE A 197 -24.50 1.96 -13.00
C ILE A 197 -25.60 2.32 -14.02
N ALA A 198 -25.34 3.30 -14.91
CA ALA A 198 -26.32 3.74 -15.90
C ALA A 198 -26.47 2.79 -17.09
N SER A 199 -25.37 2.19 -17.56
CA SER A 199 -25.36 1.36 -18.78
C SER A 199 -25.53 -0.13 -18.53
N ASN A 200 -25.34 -0.62 -17.31
CA ASN A 200 -25.41 -2.03 -16.97
C ASN A 200 -26.54 -2.33 -15.96
N PRO A 201 -27.76 -2.62 -16.42
CA PRO A 201 -28.90 -2.91 -15.52
C PRO A 201 -28.73 -4.20 -14.72
N LYS A 202 -27.77 -5.07 -15.06
CA LYS A 202 -27.48 -6.29 -14.32
C LYS A 202 -26.77 -6.03 -12.99
N ILE A 203 -26.21 -4.85 -12.77
CA ILE A 203 -25.64 -4.48 -11.48
C ILE A 203 -26.79 -4.30 -10.47
N ASP A 204 -26.92 -5.24 -9.58
CA ASP A 204 -27.93 -5.25 -8.50
C ASP A 204 -27.30 -4.93 -7.14
N ARG A 205 -25.98 -5.24 -6.96
CA ARG A 205 -25.24 -5.06 -5.71
C ARG A 205 -24.05 -4.14 -5.91
N VAL A 206 -23.79 -3.28 -4.90
CA VAL A 206 -22.60 -2.41 -4.86
C VAL A 206 -21.91 -2.57 -3.51
N VAL A 207 -20.63 -2.90 -3.52
CA VAL A 207 -19.79 -3.03 -2.32
C VAL A 207 -18.77 -1.91 -2.32
N ILE A 208 -18.75 -1.11 -1.27
CA ILE A 208 -17.82 0.01 -1.13
C ILE A 208 -16.87 -0.27 0.02
N ALA A 209 -15.56 -0.22 -0.24
CA ALA A 209 -14.53 -0.44 0.77
C ALA A 209 -13.35 0.51 0.56
N ALA A 210 -12.78 1.01 1.65
CA ALA A 210 -11.59 1.85 1.60
C ALA A 210 -10.87 1.87 2.96
N ARG A 211 -9.65 2.38 2.95
CA ARG A 211 -8.89 2.69 4.17
C ARG A 211 -9.41 3.99 4.80
N TRP A 212 -10.70 4.00 5.20
CA TRP A 212 -11.42 5.21 5.60
C TRP A 212 -10.67 6.06 6.63
N GLY A 213 -10.22 5.47 7.74
CA GLY A 213 -9.53 6.19 8.82
C GLY A 213 -8.27 6.91 8.37
N PHE A 214 -7.56 6.38 7.38
CA PHE A 214 -6.33 6.97 6.86
C PHE A 214 -6.56 8.32 6.15
N TYR A 215 -7.61 8.40 5.36
CA TYR A 215 -7.92 9.62 4.60
C TYR A 215 -8.33 10.80 5.48
N PHE A 216 -8.98 10.51 6.60
CA PHE A 216 -9.51 11.52 7.54
C PHE A 216 -8.56 11.86 8.70
N GLN A 217 -7.30 11.43 8.63
CA GLN A 217 -6.31 11.80 9.66
C GLN A 217 -6.04 13.31 9.63
N LYS A 218 -5.74 13.87 10.82
CA LYS A 218 -5.33 15.27 10.94
C LYS A 218 -4.12 15.56 10.05
N GLY A 219 -4.16 16.67 9.31
CA GLY A 219 -3.12 17.01 8.35
C GLY A 219 -3.15 16.17 7.06
N SER A 220 -4.28 15.53 6.75
CA SER A 220 -4.48 14.80 5.49
C SER A 220 -4.21 15.67 4.28
N ASN A 221 -3.46 15.12 3.31
CA ASN A 221 -3.18 15.79 2.03
C ASN A 221 -4.32 15.64 1.01
N TRP A 222 -5.33 14.82 1.29
CA TRP A 222 -6.52 14.71 0.45
C TRP A 222 -7.42 15.92 0.68
N LYS A 223 -7.82 16.57 -0.42
CA LYS A 223 -8.63 17.79 -0.37
C LYS A 223 -9.90 17.59 -1.16
N ILE A 224 -11.01 18.14 -0.64
CA ILE A 224 -12.27 18.27 -1.36
C ILE A 224 -12.27 19.59 -2.14
N ASP A 225 -12.67 19.51 -3.42
CA ASP A 225 -12.67 20.62 -4.39
C ASP A 225 -11.34 21.39 -4.42
N ASP A 226 -10.22 20.68 -4.17
CA ASP A 226 -8.85 21.22 -4.07
C ASP A 226 -8.67 22.33 -3.01
N ALA A 227 -9.67 22.56 -2.19
CA ALA A 227 -9.69 23.67 -1.23
C ALA A 227 -9.42 23.21 0.22
N TYR A 228 -10.18 22.23 0.72
CA TYR A 228 -10.17 21.89 2.13
C TYR A 228 -9.70 20.47 2.38
N SER A 229 -8.73 20.31 3.32
CA SER A 229 -8.32 18.98 3.80
C SER A 229 -9.50 18.24 4.41
N ILE A 230 -9.68 16.98 4.03
CA ILE A 230 -10.75 16.13 4.63
C ILE A 230 -10.39 15.60 6.02
N GLY A 231 -9.18 15.85 6.51
CA GLY A 231 -8.77 15.52 7.88
C GLY A 231 -9.36 16.46 8.93
N GLU A 232 -9.84 17.66 8.54
CA GLU A 232 -10.31 18.72 9.41
C GLU A 232 -11.57 19.40 8.84
N ASP A 233 -12.37 20.06 9.68
CA ASP A 233 -13.52 20.85 9.22
C ASP A 233 -13.03 22.14 8.52
N PRO A 234 -13.71 22.63 7.46
CA PRO A 234 -14.99 22.13 6.95
C PRO A 234 -14.87 20.94 5.97
N GLY A 235 -13.68 20.61 5.49
CA GLY A 235 -13.47 19.58 4.46
C GLY A 235 -13.96 18.20 4.89
N LYS A 236 -13.77 17.84 6.16
CA LYS A 236 -14.27 16.57 6.71
C LYS A 236 -15.79 16.46 6.60
N LYS A 237 -16.52 17.50 7.01
CA LYS A 237 -17.98 17.54 6.90
C LYS A 237 -18.44 17.42 5.45
N GLN A 238 -17.82 18.17 4.54
CA GLN A 238 -18.14 18.10 3.10
C GLN A 238 -17.88 16.71 2.52
N ALA A 239 -16.76 16.05 2.89
CA ALA A 239 -16.45 14.70 2.46
C ALA A 239 -17.48 13.66 2.97
N LEU A 240 -17.91 13.78 4.22
CA LEU A 240 -18.98 12.94 4.77
C LEU A 240 -20.31 13.15 4.05
N ASP A 241 -20.66 14.40 3.70
CA ASP A 241 -21.85 14.71 2.89
C ASP A 241 -21.77 14.05 1.49
N GLN A 242 -20.57 13.94 0.89
CA GLN A 242 -20.39 13.25 -0.39
C GLN A 242 -20.56 11.72 -0.25
N ILE A 243 -20.08 11.14 0.85
CA ILE A 243 -20.33 9.72 1.15
C ILE A 243 -21.84 9.50 1.29
N GLU A 244 -22.54 10.34 2.07
CA GLU A 244 -23.97 10.28 2.27
C GLU A 244 -24.73 10.33 0.94
N LYS A 245 -24.45 11.33 0.10
CA LYS A 245 -25.07 11.48 -1.23
C LYS A 245 -24.83 10.27 -2.13
N THR A 246 -23.64 9.69 -2.08
CA THR A 246 -23.31 8.52 -2.89
C THR A 246 -24.13 7.30 -2.43
N LEU A 247 -24.22 7.03 -1.14
CA LEU A 247 -24.99 5.92 -0.60
C LEU A 247 -26.49 6.11 -0.86
N GLN A 248 -27.02 7.31 -0.63
CA GLN A 248 -28.40 7.67 -0.91
C GLN A 248 -28.74 7.41 -2.38
N LYS A 249 -27.97 7.96 -3.32
CA LYS A 249 -28.18 7.78 -4.77
C LYS A 249 -28.21 6.31 -5.17
N LEU A 250 -27.28 5.48 -4.67
CA LEU A 250 -27.26 4.05 -4.99
C LEU A 250 -28.50 3.32 -4.47
N ARG A 251 -28.95 3.66 -3.26
CA ARG A 251 -30.17 3.09 -2.68
C ARG A 251 -31.43 3.51 -3.42
N GLU A 252 -31.53 4.79 -3.82
CA GLU A 252 -32.64 5.32 -4.64
C GLU A 252 -32.70 4.64 -6.01
N LEU A 253 -31.55 4.22 -6.57
CA LEU A 253 -31.48 3.41 -7.80
C LEU A 253 -31.79 1.92 -7.56
N GLY A 254 -32.28 1.54 -6.37
CA GLY A 254 -32.67 0.19 -6.03
C GLY A 254 -31.51 -0.79 -5.86
N LYS A 255 -30.27 -0.30 -5.68
CA LYS A 255 -29.11 -1.19 -5.48
C LYS A 255 -29.07 -1.70 -4.05
N GLU A 256 -28.71 -2.99 -3.87
CA GLU A 256 -28.29 -3.50 -2.59
C GLU A 256 -26.86 -2.99 -2.32
N VAL A 257 -26.68 -2.22 -1.24
CA VAL A 257 -25.40 -1.57 -0.94
C VAL A 257 -24.81 -2.16 0.33
N THR A 258 -23.53 -2.54 0.24
CA THR A 258 -22.71 -2.97 1.38
C THR A 258 -21.52 -2.03 1.54
N LEU A 259 -21.31 -1.50 2.74
CA LEU A 259 -20.12 -0.75 3.10
C LEU A 259 -19.21 -1.65 3.95
N VAL A 260 -17.97 -1.81 3.52
CA VAL A 260 -16.95 -2.50 4.32
C VAL A 260 -16.12 -1.45 5.04
N SER A 261 -16.04 -1.56 6.35
CA SER A 261 -15.22 -0.71 7.20
C SER A 261 -13.72 -0.95 6.95
N THR A 262 -12.86 -0.22 7.63
CA THR A 262 -11.41 -0.37 7.48
C THR A 262 -10.92 -1.61 8.22
N ILE A 263 -10.07 -2.42 7.59
CA ILE A 263 -9.32 -3.46 8.27
C ILE A 263 -8.42 -2.85 9.35
N PRO A 264 -8.03 -3.56 10.42
CA PRO A 264 -6.96 -3.11 11.31
C PRO A 264 -5.69 -2.81 10.53
N THR A 265 -5.07 -1.66 10.78
CA THR A 265 -3.84 -1.21 10.08
C THR A 265 -2.86 -0.64 11.09
N GLY A 266 -1.56 -0.78 10.84
CA GLY A 266 -0.53 -0.17 11.66
C GLY A 266 0.79 -0.93 11.66
N GLU A 267 1.85 -0.29 12.18
CA GLU A 267 3.22 -0.82 12.19
C GLU A 267 3.32 -2.21 12.85
N ALA A 268 2.51 -2.47 13.88
CA ALA A 268 2.49 -3.76 14.56
C ALA A 268 2.02 -4.92 13.66
N LEU A 269 1.31 -4.64 12.57
CA LEU A 269 0.83 -5.63 11.60
C LEU A 269 1.75 -5.75 10.37
N ASP A 270 2.66 -4.77 10.15
CA ASP A 270 3.61 -4.83 9.01
C ASP A 270 4.62 -5.95 9.24
N PRO A 271 4.71 -6.95 8.34
CA PRO A 271 5.74 -8.00 8.44
C PRO A 271 7.17 -7.46 8.54
N LYS A 272 7.45 -6.30 7.93
CA LYS A 272 8.77 -5.67 7.97
C LYS A 272 9.15 -5.18 9.37
N SER A 273 8.18 -4.89 10.23
CA SER A 273 8.42 -4.49 11.60
C SER A 273 8.92 -5.64 12.48
N ASN A 274 8.74 -6.90 12.04
CA ASN A 274 9.19 -8.10 12.74
C ASN A 274 10.71 -8.26 12.82
N TYR A 275 11.45 -7.53 12.00
CA TYR A 275 12.90 -7.65 11.97
C TYR A 275 13.58 -6.29 11.91
N ARG A 276 14.78 -6.26 12.48
CA ARG A 276 15.70 -5.13 12.39
C ARG A 276 16.86 -5.52 11.51
N ARG A 277 17.09 -4.75 10.46
CA ARG A 277 18.27 -4.89 9.60
C ARG A 277 19.46 -4.22 10.28
N GLY A 278 20.54 -4.93 10.45
CA GLY A 278 21.82 -4.42 10.96
C GLY A 278 22.94 -4.64 9.94
N PHE A 279 24.12 -4.07 10.23
CA PHE A 279 25.31 -4.23 9.39
C PHE A 279 25.73 -5.70 9.27
N LEU A 280 25.67 -6.45 10.37
CA LEU A 280 26.10 -7.85 10.44
C LEU A 280 24.99 -8.87 10.16
N GLY A 281 23.74 -8.43 9.93
CA GLY A 281 22.65 -9.36 9.69
C GLY A 281 21.27 -8.81 10.05
N ILE A 282 20.32 -9.72 10.12
CA ILE A 282 18.92 -9.44 10.47
C ILE A 282 18.64 -10.04 11.83
N SER A 283 18.10 -9.25 12.75
CA SER A 283 17.65 -9.69 14.08
C SER A 283 16.13 -9.54 14.20
N GLN A 284 15.50 -10.42 14.96
CA GLN A 284 14.09 -10.30 15.28
C GLN A 284 13.86 -9.05 16.14
N ARG A 285 12.77 -8.34 15.90
CA ARG A 285 12.28 -7.22 16.70
C ARG A 285 10.93 -7.57 17.30
N ASP A 286 10.72 -7.19 18.54
CA ASP A 286 9.38 -7.15 19.10
C ASP A 286 8.64 -5.93 18.50
N ARG A 287 7.55 -6.19 17.78
CA ARG A 287 6.73 -5.17 17.11
C ARG A 287 5.59 -4.66 17.99
N GLY A 288 5.39 -5.25 19.19
CA GLY A 288 4.19 -5.03 19.97
C GLY A 288 2.95 -5.70 19.34
N VAL A 289 1.82 -5.39 19.94
CA VAL A 289 0.52 -5.95 19.56
C VAL A 289 -0.43 -4.80 19.25
N LEU A 290 -1.16 -4.87 18.14
CA LEU A 290 -2.26 -3.97 17.87
C LEU A 290 -3.52 -4.49 18.54
N THR A 291 -4.10 -3.71 19.46
CA THR A 291 -5.42 -4.01 20.02
C THR A 291 -6.51 -3.26 19.27
N LYS A 292 -7.73 -3.84 19.27
CA LYS A 292 -8.93 -3.18 18.73
C LYS A 292 -9.14 -1.80 19.36
N GLU A 293 -8.85 -1.68 20.66
CA GLU A 293 -8.95 -0.41 21.40
C GLU A 293 -8.00 0.66 20.86
N ILE A 294 -6.71 0.35 20.72
CA ILE A 294 -5.69 1.27 20.17
C ILE A 294 -6.08 1.70 18.76
N PHE A 295 -6.53 0.77 17.92
CA PHE A 295 -6.98 1.09 16.57
C PHE A 295 -8.19 2.04 16.58
N LEU A 296 -9.18 1.79 17.43
CA LEU A 296 -10.39 2.60 17.53
C LEU A 296 -10.15 3.98 18.20
N GLN A 297 -9.17 4.13 19.09
CA GLN A 297 -8.78 5.44 19.61
C GLN A 297 -8.39 6.41 18.48
N ASN A 298 -7.73 5.90 17.43
CA ASN A 298 -7.28 6.73 16.30
C ASN A 298 -8.31 6.85 15.17
N ASN A 299 -9.14 5.84 14.96
CA ASN A 299 -10.02 5.75 13.78
C ASN A 299 -11.51 5.70 14.14
N GLY A 300 -11.87 5.37 15.38
CA GLY A 300 -13.24 5.05 15.77
C GLY A 300 -14.23 6.20 15.54
N ALA A 301 -13.82 7.44 15.78
CA ALA A 301 -14.70 8.59 15.59
C ALA A 301 -15.21 8.70 14.14
N ILE A 302 -14.32 8.59 13.15
CA ILE A 302 -14.71 8.69 11.74
C ILE A 302 -15.43 7.43 11.25
N LEU A 303 -14.99 6.24 11.67
CA LEU A 303 -15.66 4.99 11.31
C LEU A 303 -17.10 4.94 11.84
N ASN A 304 -17.34 5.44 13.04
CA ASN A 304 -18.68 5.54 13.60
C ASN A 304 -19.57 6.51 12.81
N GLN A 305 -19.04 7.67 12.36
CA GLN A 305 -19.77 8.62 11.53
C GLN A 305 -20.16 8.00 10.19
N ILE A 306 -19.23 7.36 9.50
CA ILE A 306 -19.49 6.69 8.22
C ILE A 306 -20.51 5.54 8.41
N THR A 307 -20.36 4.74 9.46
CA THR A 307 -21.30 3.67 9.80
C THR A 307 -22.71 4.21 10.09
N ALA A 308 -22.83 5.34 10.79
CA ALA A 308 -24.11 5.97 11.07
C ALA A 308 -24.80 6.45 9.78
N ILE A 309 -24.03 7.06 8.87
CA ILE A 309 -24.52 7.45 7.54
C ILE A 309 -25.01 6.20 6.76
N ALA A 310 -24.22 5.13 6.72
CA ALA A 310 -24.60 3.89 6.04
C ALA A 310 -25.92 3.32 6.60
N LYS A 311 -26.04 3.22 7.91
CA LYS A 311 -27.25 2.71 8.58
C LYS A 311 -28.49 3.57 8.29
N LYS A 312 -28.35 4.89 8.20
CA LYS A 312 -29.44 5.83 7.87
C LYS A 312 -30.14 5.48 6.55
N TYR A 313 -29.38 4.95 5.57
CA TYR A 313 -29.90 4.58 4.25
C TYR A 313 -30.11 3.07 4.08
N GLY A 314 -30.13 2.30 5.17
CA GLY A 314 -30.33 0.85 5.11
C GLY A 314 -29.20 0.11 4.36
N VAL A 315 -27.98 0.65 4.43
CA VAL A 315 -26.77 0.03 3.87
C VAL A 315 -26.24 -1.00 4.85
N THR A 316 -25.96 -2.21 4.37
CA THR A 316 -25.32 -3.26 5.17
C THR A 316 -23.89 -2.85 5.49
N VAL A 317 -23.47 -2.96 6.75
CA VAL A 317 -22.10 -2.66 7.16
C VAL A 317 -21.39 -3.95 7.58
N ILE A 318 -20.24 -4.21 6.98
CA ILE A 318 -19.32 -5.28 7.39
C ILE A 318 -18.15 -4.63 8.11
N ASP A 319 -17.90 -5.03 9.35
CA ASP A 319 -16.71 -4.60 10.10
C ASP A 319 -15.67 -5.72 10.11
N PRO A 320 -14.57 -5.60 9.34
CA PRO A 320 -13.51 -6.61 9.31
C PRO A 320 -12.87 -6.89 10.67
N MET A 321 -12.94 -5.94 11.62
CA MET A 321 -12.39 -6.16 12.97
C MET A 321 -13.06 -7.29 13.72
N ASP A 322 -14.33 -7.60 13.41
CA ASP A 322 -15.04 -8.72 14.04
C ASP A 322 -14.48 -10.07 13.61
N TYR A 323 -13.69 -10.12 12.55
CA TYR A 323 -13.07 -11.33 11.98
C TYR A 323 -11.54 -11.33 12.14
N LEU A 324 -10.92 -10.14 12.15
CA LEU A 324 -9.47 -9.98 12.20
C LEU A 324 -8.93 -9.66 13.59
N CYS A 325 -9.80 -9.48 14.59
CA CYS A 325 -9.38 -9.27 15.98
C CYS A 325 -10.13 -10.27 16.89
N THR A 326 -9.37 -11.05 17.66
CA THR A 326 -9.90 -12.03 18.61
C THR A 326 -9.56 -11.61 20.03
N ASN A 327 -10.53 -11.59 20.95
CA ASN A 327 -10.35 -11.16 22.34
C ASN A 327 -9.68 -9.77 22.45
N GLY A 328 -10.04 -8.85 21.54
CA GLY A 328 -9.50 -7.49 21.53
C GLY A 328 -8.10 -7.34 20.91
N ILE A 329 -7.45 -8.43 20.48
CA ILE A 329 -6.14 -8.44 19.83
C ILE A 329 -6.32 -8.70 18.34
N CYS A 330 -5.73 -7.84 17.50
CA CYS A 330 -5.78 -8.00 16.05
C CYS A 330 -4.71 -8.97 15.56
N ILE A 331 -5.12 -9.90 14.70
CA ILE A 331 -4.30 -11.02 14.22
C ILE A 331 -3.23 -10.48 13.26
N ALA A 332 -2.01 -10.85 13.50
CA ALA A 332 -0.88 -10.45 12.67
C ALA A 332 -0.28 -11.62 11.87
N GLU A 333 -0.51 -12.84 12.33
CA GLU A 333 0.00 -14.08 11.75
C GLU A 333 -1.11 -15.14 11.79
N ASP A 334 -1.10 -16.03 10.80
CA ASP A 334 -1.99 -17.19 10.77
C ASP A 334 -1.51 -18.31 11.72
N GLU A 335 -2.22 -19.43 11.74
CA GLU A 335 -1.90 -20.60 12.59
C GLU A 335 -0.54 -21.21 12.26
N GLU A 336 -0.04 -21.02 11.05
CA GLU A 336 1.28 -21.47 10.61
C GLU A 336 2.41 -20.47 10.95
N GLY A 337 2.07 -19.32 11.55
CA GLY A 337 2.99 -18.23 11.85
C GLY A 337 3.48 -17.48 10.61
N ILE A 338 2.67 -17.47 9.55
CA ILE A 338 2.90 -16.63 8.37
C ILE A 338 2.16 -15.32 8.57
N PRO A 339 2.80 -14.14 8.33
CA PRO A 339 2.11 -12.87 8.41
C PRO A 339 0.88 -12.84 7.50
N ILE A 340 -0.26 -12.38 8.03
CA ILE A 340 -1.49 -12.25 7.23
C ILE A 340 -1.54 -10.95 6.43
N TYR A 341 -0.62 -10.04 6.69
CA TYR A 341 -0.40 -8.80 5.95
C TYR A 341 0.88 -8.88 5.12
N TYR A 342 0.96 -8.12 4.01
CA TYR A 342 2.20 -7.92 3.28
C TYR A 342 2.85 -6.55 3.52
N ASP A 343 2.11 -5.61 4.11
CA ASP A 343 2.57 -4.32 4.63
C ASP A 343 1.71 -3.88 5.84
N ASP A 344 1.73 -2.60 6.23
CA ASP A 344 0.98 -2.08 7.37
C ASP A 344 -0.53 -1.95 7.17
N ALA A 345 -1.03 -2.15 5.94
CA ALA A 345 -2.38 -1.75 5.53
C ALA A 345 -3.12 -2.75 4.62
N HIS A 346 -2.45 -3.80 4.16
CA HIS A 346 -3.05 -4.73 3.22
C HIS A 346 -2.85 -6.17 3.63
N LEU A 347 -3.92 -6.95 3.54
CA LEU A 347 -3.90 -8.38 3.75
C LEU A 347 -3.19 -9.09 2.59
N ARG A 348 -2.47 -10.16 2.89
CA ARG A 348 -1.80 -11.03 1.92
C ARG A 348 -2.83 -11.73 1.02
N PRO A 349 -2.64 -11.74 -0.32
CA PRO A 349 -3.57 -12.33 -1.28
C PRO A 349 -4.00 -13.78 -0.96
N ASP A 350 -3.07 -14.67 -0.61
CA ASP A 350 -3.41 -16.06 -0.27
C ASP A 350 -4.24 -16.14 1.00
N TYR A 351 -3.91 -15.34 2.03
CA TYR A 351 -4.73 -15.26 3.24
C TYR A 351 -6.15 -14.78 2.92
N VAL A 352 -6.29 -13.76 2.08
CA VAL A 352 -7.61 -13.26 1.65
C VAL A 352 -8.38 -14.35 0.93
N ARG A 353 -7.75 -15.04 -0.02
CA ARG A 353 -8.41 -16.13 -0.78
C ARG A 353 -9.00 -17.20 0.13
N ASP A 354 -8.25 -17.63 1.14
CA ASP A 354 -8.56 -18.81 1.92
C ASP A 354 -9.36 -18.51 3.20
N HIS A 355 -9.19 -17.34 3.81
CA HIS A 355 -9.72 -17.03 5.14
C HIS A 355 -10.74 -15.89 5.19
N VAL A 356 -10.74 -14.93 4.22
CA VAL A 356 -11.66 -13.78 4.23
C VAL A 356 -13.04 -14.20 3.70
N LYS A 357 -13.88 -14.76 4.56
CA LYS A 357 -15.22 -15.28 4.21
C LYS A 357 -16.36 -14.28 4.44
N TYR A 358 -16.14 -13.19 5.17
CA TYR A 358 -17.19 -12.23 5.51
C TYR A 358 -17.73 -11.44 4.30
N LEU A 359 -17.10 -11.56 3.14
CA LEU A 359 -17.59 -10.98 1.89
C LEU A 359 -18.36 -11.97 0.99
N ASP A 360 -18.40 -13.26 1.32
CA ASP A 360 -18.94 -14.30 0.44
C ASP A 360 -20.38 -14.01 0.03
N GLN A 361 -21.20 -13.50 0.96
CA GLN A 361 -22.59 -13.15 0.70
C GLN A 361 -22.76 -12.04 -0.36
N THR A 362 -21.77 -11.17 -0.56
CA THR A 362 -21.86 -10.06 -1.53
C THR A 362 -21.80 -10.56 -2.97
N VAL A 363 -21.25 -11.76 -3.19
CA VAL A 363 -21.13 -12.41 -4.51
C VAL A 363 -21.89 -13.73 -4.59
N ALA A 364 -22.59 -14.11 -3.51
CA ALA A 364 -23.46 -15.30 -3.52
C ALA A 364 -24.57 -15.18 -4.57
N ARG A 365 -25.03 -16.34 -5.07
CA ARG A 365 -26.08 -16.47 -6.10
C ARG A 365 -27.36 -15.79 -5.70
#